data_d5efd2210fb8d0431c53ae98b78eacec
#
_entry.id   d5efd2210fb8d0431c53ae98b78eacec
#
_cell.length_a   1.000
_cell.length_b   1.000
_cell.length_c   1.000
_cell.angle_alpha   90.00
_cell.angle_beta   90.00
_cell.angle_gamma   90.00
#
_symmetry.space_group_name_H-M   'P 1'
#
loop_
_entity.id
_entity.type
_entity.pdbx_description
1 polymer ?
#
loop_
_entity_poly.entity_id
_entity_poly.type
_entity_poly.pdbx_seq_one_letter_code
_entity_poly.pdbx_strand_id
1 'polypeptide(L)'
;IMPSLVGSEMCIRDSNDAMRRGKPSTHKKFGEATAVLAGNSLLTLAFEIISNKKNLLSLKQKNEIIKLLCNCAGHTGIAGGQDLDLKYEKKNKSLNQIINMQRKKTGKLFKFCVQSASIIGNKSKSENIRFGKLGEEIGLLFQLSDDFLDLKGSKQLVGKPIKKDKKKGKSTLIKLMGYENALRYADNLMKKILIKLKKHGKNAKNLIETIEFIRGRSF
;
A
#
# COMPACT_ATOMS: atom_id res chain seq x y z
N ILE A 1 -0.95 8.75 15.42
CA ILE A 1 -1.89 8.96 14.28
C ILE A 1 -1.73 7.78 13.37
N MET A 2 -2.77 7.00 13.22
CA MET A 2 -2.73 5.78 12.44
C MET A 2 -2.70 6.10 10.93
N PRO A 3 -1.60 5.82 10.20
CA PRO A 3 -1.50 6.09 8.76
C PRO A 3 -2.43 5.20 7.91
N SER A 4 -3.25 4.38 8.55
CA SER A 4 -4.02 3.33 7.89
C SER A 4 -5.41 3.75 7.41
N LEU A 5 -5.81 5.00 7.61
CA LEU A 5 -7.22 5.35 7.44
C LEU A 5 -7.59 5.82 6.03
N VAL A 6 -6.72 6.56 5.33
CA VAL A 6 -7.10 7.21 4.05
C VAL A 6 -7.24 6.22 2.88
N GLY A 7 -6.40 5.21 2.81
CA GLY A 7 -6.51 4.19 1.74
C GLY A 7 -7.39 3.00 2.12
N SER A 8 -7.50 2.70 3.42
CA SER A 8 -8.19 1.51 3.89
C SER A 8 -9.71 1.69 4.00
N GLU A 9 -10.20 2.90 4.27
CA GLU A 9 -11.64 3.13 4.42
C GLU A 9 -12.39 2.96 3.08
N MET A 10 -11.88 3.51 1.97
CA MET A 10 -12.47 3.26 0.65
C MET A 10 -12.48 1.77 0.32
N CYS A 11 -11.34 1.09 0.48
CA CYS A 11 -11.22 -0.34 0.19
C CYS A 11 -12.10 -1.20 1.12
N ILE A 12 -12.21 -0.84 2.40
CA ILE A 12 -13.02 -1.56 3.38
C ILE A 12 -14.51 -1.37 3.09
N ARG A 13 -14.93 -0.15 2.76
CA ARG A 13 -16.31 0.15 2.36
C ARG A 13 -16.68 -0.62 1.08
N ASP A 14 -15.87 -0.52 0.05
CA ASP A 14 -16.12 -1.16 -1.25
C ASP A 14 -16.14 -2.69 -1.13
N SER A 15 -15.35 -3.27 -0.22
CA SER A 15 -15.40 -4.70 0.10
C SER A 15 -16.53 -5.07 1.07
N ASN A 16 -17.24 -4.08 1.63
CA ASN A 16 -18.28 -4.24 2.66
C ASN A 16 -17.80 -5.06 3.86
N ASP A 17 -16.55 -4.87 4.28
CA ASP A 17 -15.97 -5.58 5.40
C ASP A 17 -16.53 -5.06 6.72
N ALA A 18 -17.18 -5.93 7.49
CA ALA A 18 -17.79 -5.56 8.77
C ALA A 18 -16.75 -5.30 9.86
N MET A 19 -15.61 -5.99 9.79
CA MET A 19 -14.58 -5.97 10.84
C MET A 19 -13.21 -5.64 10.23
N ARG A 20 -12.40 -4.87 10.97
CA ARG A 20 -11.00 -4.58 10.65
C ARG A 20 -10.15 -4.58 11.92
N ARG A 21 -9.10 -5.39 11.98
CA ARG A 21 -8.21 -5.52 13.15
C ARG A 21 -8.97 -5.78 14.45
N GLY A 22 -9.95 -6.69 14.41
CA GLY A 22 -10.77 -7.05 15.57
C GLY A 22 -11.82 -6.02 16.00
N LYS A 23 -11.97 -4.90 15.26
CA LYS A 23 -12.96 -3.85 15.54
C LYS A 23 -13.93 -3.67 14.37
N PRO A 24 -15.18 -3.21 14.62
CA PRO A 24 -16.09 -2.84 13.55
C PRO A 24 -15.45 -1.79 12.62
N SER A 25 -15.64 -1.95 11.30
CA SER A 25 -15.20 -0.95 10.33
C SER A 25 -15.97 0.36 10.49
N THR A 26 -15.38 1.48 10.06
CA THR A 26 -15.94 2.82 10.25
C THR A 26 -17.35 2.94 9.66
N HIS A 27 -17.57 2.44 8.45
CA HIS A 27 -18.88 2.49 7.79
C HIS A 27 -19.94 1.62 8.50
N LYS A 28 -19.53 0.54 9.18
CA LYS A 28 -20.46 -0.28 9.98
C LYS A 28 -20.78 0.33 11.35
N LYS A 29 -19.81 1.05 11.93
CA LYS A 29 -19.99 1.65 13.25
C LYS A 29 -20.67 3.04 13.20
N PHE A 30 -20.35 3.84 12.19
CA PHE A 30 -20.72 5.26 12.12
C PHE A 30 -21.51 5.64 10.86
N GLY A 31 -21.79 4.69 9.97
CA GLY A 31 -22.47 4.90 8.71
C GLY A 31 -21.54 5.25 7.56
N GLU A 32 -22.02 5.05 6.32
CA GLU A 32 -21.22 5.22 5.09
C GLU A 32 -20.83 6.69 4.85
N ALA A 33 -21.77 7.63 5.06
CA ALA A 33 -21.49 9.05 4.89
C ALA A 33 -20.36 9.51 5.80
N THR A 34 -20.37 9.15 7.08
CA THR A 34 -19.32 9.47 8.05
C THR A 34 -17.97 8.86 7.64
N ALA A 35 -17.96 7.61 7.14
CA ALA A 35 -16.73 6.97 6.69
C ALA A 35 -16.10 7.69 5.48
N VAL A 36 -16.91 8.13 4.51
CA VAL A 36 -16.45 8.91 3.35
C VAL A 36 -15.89 10.27 3.79
N LEU A 37 -16.62 10.99 4.64
CA LEU A 37 -16.19 12.30 5.16
C LEU A 37 -14.90 12.19 5.98
N ALA A 38 -14.77 11.15 6.80
CA ALA A 38 -13.54 10.89 7.56
C ALA A 38 -12.34 10.65 6.64
N GLY A 39 -12.51 9.86 5.58
CA GLY A 39 -11.46 9.62 4.58
C GLY A 39 -11.03 10.91 3.87
N ASN A 40 -11.98 11.74 3.44
CA ASN A 40 -11.70 13.04 2.82
C ASN A 40 -10.99 13.99 3.79
N SER A 41 -11.45 14.05 5.06
CA SER A 41 -10.84 14.89 6.09
C SER A 41 -9.39 14.48 6.37
N LEU A 42 -9.09 13.17 6.41
CA LEU A 42 -7.73 12.69 6.62
C LEU A 42 -6.81 13.02 5.43
N LEU A 43 -7.30 12.96 4.20
CA LEU A 43 -6.53 13.39 3.03
C LEU A 43 -6.26 14.89 3.08
N THR A 44 -7.27 15.69 3.43
CA THR A 44 -7.13 17.16 3.59
C THR A 44 -6.14 17.49 4.70
N LEU A 45 -6.20 16.78 5.84
CA LEU A 45 -5.25 16.92 6.93
C LEU A 45 -3.80 16.62 6.50
N ALA A 46 -3.59 15.65 5.60
CA ALA A 46 -2.26 15.38 5.07
C ALA A 46 -1.68 16.59 4.31
N PHE A 47 -2.50 17.30 3.51
CA PHE A 47 -2.09 18.55 2.86
C PHE A 47 -1.79 19.66 3.87
N GLU A 48 -2.64 19.81 4.89
CA GLU A 48 -2.45 20.78 5.96
C GLU A 48 -1.10 20.55 6.68
N ILE A 49 -0.80 19.31 7.07
CA ILE A 49 0.45 18.95 7.73
C ILE A 49 1.66 19.30 6.85
N ILE A 50 1.62 18.97 5.56
CA ILE A 50 2.75 19.24 4.64
C ILE A 50 2.92 20.76 4.45
N SER A 51 1.82 21.52 4.29
CA SER A 51 1.86 22.96 4.04
C SER A 51 2.16 23.80 5.29
N ASN A 52 2.02 23.23 6.49
CA ASN A 52 2.13 23.95 7.76
C ASN A 52 3.48 24.69 7.87
N LYS A 53 3.42 25.97 8.28
CA LYS A 53 4.62 26.82 8.48
C LYS A 53 5.51 26.35 9.63
N LYS A 54 4.94 25.62 10.60
CA LYS A 54 5.68 25.13 11.78
C LYS A 54 6.60 23.95 11.47
N ASN A 55 6.43 23.25 10.33
CA ASN A 55 7.37 22.21 9.95
C ASN A 55 8.62 22.83 9.30
N LEU A 56 9.76 22.16 9.43
CA LEU A 56 11.07 22.64 8.98
C LEU A 56 11.32 22.43 7.47
N LEU A 57 10.28 22.09 6.69
CA LEU A 57 10.41 21.87 5.26
C LEU A 57 10.52 23.20 4.50
N SER A 58 11.44 23.28 3.54
CA SER A 58 11.50 24.40 2.60
C SER A 58 10.27 24.42 1.69
N LEU A 59 9.93 25.57 1.10
CA LEU A 59 8.85 25.71 0.13
C LEU A 59 8.99 24.72 -1.05
N LYS A 60 10.22 24.53 -1.51
CA LYS A 60 10.51 23.56 -2.56
C LYS A 60 10.14 22.13 -2.16
N GLN A 61 10.58 21.70 -0.96
CA GLN A 61 10.25 20.36 -0.45
C GLN A 61 8.72 20.19 -0.26
N LYS A 62 8.04 21.20 0.29
CA LYS A 62 6.58 21.17 0.43
C LYS A 62 5.88 20.97 -0.91
N ASN A 63 6.26 21.76 -1.93
CA ASN A 63 5.69 21.65 -3.26
C ASN A 63 5.95 20.28 -3.90
N GLU A 64 7.17 19.73 -3.77
CA GLU A 64 7.51 18.41 -4.31
C GLU A 64 6.72 17.30 -3.59
N ILE A 65 6.56 17.36 -2.27
CA ILE A 65 5.81 16.36 -1.48
C ILE A 65 4.31 16.45 -1.77
N ILE A 66 3.74 17.67 -1.88
CA ILE A 66 2.32 17.87 -2.25
C ILE A 66 2.06 17.29 -3.64
N LYS A 67 2.91 17.61 -4.63
CA LYS A 67 2.79 17.05 -5.97
C LYS A 67 2.89 15.52 -5.98
N LEU A 68 3.80 14.97 -5.17
CA LEU A 68 3.93 13.53 -5.00
C LEU A 68 2.68 12.92 -4.36
N LEU A 69 2.11 13.55 -3.33
CA LEU A 69 0.86 13.12 -2.68
C LEU A 69 -0.30 13.09 -3.67
N CYS A 70 -0.50 14.17 -4.44
CA CYS A 70 -1.53 14.24 -5.48
C CYS A 70 -1.41 13.08 -6.49
N ASN A 71 -0.19 12.82 -6.98
CA ASN A 71 0.07 11.75 -7.94
C ASN A 71 -0.14 10.35 -7.32
N CYS A 72 0.22 10.18 -6.05
CA CYS A 72 0.09 8.88 -5.38
C CYS A 72 -1.33 8.60 -4.89
N ALA A 73 -2.07 9.59 -4.42
CA ALA A 73 -3.43 9.41 -3.92
C ALA A 73 -4.50 9.45 -5.04
N GLY A 74 -4.27 10.27 -6.08
CA GLY A 74 -5.25 10.56 -7.13
C GLY A 74 -5.47 9.43 -8.14
N HIS A 75 -6.05 9.81 -9.30
CA HIS A 75 -6.43 8.88 -10.39
C HIS A 75 -5.26 8.09 -10.99
N THR A 76 -4.05 8.64 -10.98
CA THR A 76 -2.83 7.92 -11.43
C THR A 76 -2.26 6.99 -10.35
N GLY A 77 -2.76 7.09 -9.13
CA GLY A 77 -2.32 6.37 -7.95
C GLY A 77 -3.39 5.50 -7.32
N ILE A 78 -3.59 5.65 -6.01
CA ILE A 78 -4.43 4.78 -5.18
C ILE A 78 -5.88 4.76 -5.67
N ALA A 79 -6.49 5.93 -5.93
CA ALA A 79 -7.87 6.01 -6.41
C ALA A 79 -8.06 5.27 -7.74
N GLY A 80 -7.17 5.50 -8.71
CA GLY A 80 -7.20 4.77 -9.98
C GLY A 80 -6.88 3.28 -9.85
N GLY A 81 -6.05 2.90 -8.88
CA GLY A 81 -5.78 1.50 -8.55
C GLY A 81 -7.00 0.79 -7.97
N GLN A 82 -7.75 1.48 -7.11
CA GLN A 82 -9.01 0.97 -6.55
C GLN A 82 -10.10 0.83 -7.62
N ASP A 83 -10.23 1.82 -8.51
CA ASP A 83 -11.16 1.74 -9.66
C ASP A 83 -10.83 0.53 -10.56
N LEU A 84 -9.54 0.28 -10.83
CA LEU A 84 -9.13 -0.91 -11.57
C LEU A 84 -9.44 -2.21 -10.83
N ASP A 85 -9.24 -2.27 -9.50
CA ASP A 85 -9.57 -3.45 -8.70
C ASP A 85 -11.05 -3.81 -8.81
N LEU A 86 -11.94 -2.80 -8.69
CA LEU A 86 -13.39 -2.97 -8.86
C LEU A 86 -13.75 -3.39 -10.31
N LYS A 87 -13.16 -2.75 -11.31
CA LYS A 87 -13.39 -3.10 -12.73
C LYS A 87 -12.91 -4.49 -13.12
N TYR A 88 -11.93 -5.02 -12.37
CA TYR A 88 -11.33 -6.33 -12.62
C TYR A 88 -12.05 -7.47 -11.88
N GLU A 89 -12.99 -7.16 -10.99
CA GLU A 89 -13.80 -8.19 -10.33
C GLU A 89 -14.51 -9.06 -11.38
N LYS A 90 -14.46 -10.38 -11.18
CA LYS A 90 -15.06 -11.39 -12.07
C LYS A 90 -14.56 -11.38 -13.54
N LYS A 91 -13.45 -10.70 -13.82
CA LYS A 91 -12.86 -10.62 -15.17
C LYS A 91 -11.49 -11.31 -15.19
N ASN A 92 -11.23 -12.05 -16.26
CA ASN A 92 -9.88 -12.58 -16.48
C ASN A 92 -8.95 -11.46 -16.92
N LYS A 93 -7.86 -11.27 -16.18
CA LYS A 93 -6.84 -10.26 -16.43
C LYS A 93 -5.47 -10.88 -16.52
N SER A 94 -4.60 -10.30 -17.35
CA SER A 94 -3.22 -10.75 -17.45
C SER A 94 -2.43 -10.45 -16.17
N LEU A 95 -1.35 -11.17 -15.96
CA LEU A 95 -0.43 -10.97 -14.84
C LEU A 95 0.04 -9.50 -14.76
N ASN A 96 0.43 -8.92 -15.90
CA ASN A 96 0.89 -7.52 -15.94
C ASN A 96 -0.20 -6.52 -15.56
N GLN A 97 -1.46 -6.78 -15.93
CA GLN A 97 -2.59 -5.93 -15.54
C GLN A 97 -2.81 -5.97 -14.02
N ILE A 98 -2.73 -7.15 -13.41
CA ILE A 98 -2.89 -7.29 -11.95
C ILE A 98 -1.70 -6.66 -11.21
N ILE A 99 -0.46 -6.86 -11.66
CA ILE A 99 0.71 -6.19 -11.07
C ILE A 99 0.56 -4.66 -11.16
N ASN A 100 0.14 -4.12 -12.30
CA ASN A 100 -0.05 -2.68 -12.47
C ASN A 100 -1.14 -2.14 -11.54
N MET A 101 -2.25 -2.84 -11.43
CA MET A 101 -3.33 -2.48 -10.50
C MET A 101 -2.84 -2.48 -9.06
N GLN A 102 -2.12 -3.50 -8.60
CA GLN A 102 -1.58 -3.59 -7.25
C GLN A 102 -0.52 -2.52 -6.97
N ARG A 103 0.36 -2.21 -7.95
CA ARG A 103 1.30 -1.09 -7.84
C ARG A 103 0.59 0.24 -7.64
N LYS A 104 -0.53 0.46 -8.32
CA LYS A 104 -1.34 1.68 -8.13
C LYS A 104 -2.04 1.65 -6.77
N LYS A 105 -2.84 0.62 -6.49
CA LYS A 105 -3.69 0.53 -5.30
C LYS A 105 -2.91 0.55 -4.00
N THR A 106 -1.80 -0.17 -3.93
CA THR A 106 -0.99 -0.34 -2.71
C THR A 106 0.39 0.28 -2.86
N GLY A 107 1.08 0.03 -3.98
CA GLY A 107 2.47 0.47 -4.18
C GLY A 107 2.64 1.99 -4.12
N LYS A 108 1.65 2.78 -4.54
CA LYS A 108 1.74 4.25 -4.52
C LYS A 108 1.80 4.84 -3.12
N LEU A 109 1.16 4.22 -2.13
CA LEU A 109 1.30 4.67 -0.73
C LEU A 109 2.73 4.47 -0.22
N PHE A 110 3.31 3.30 -0.46
CA PHE A 110 4.71 3.02 -0.12
C PHE A 110 5.68 3.92 -0.89
N LYS A 111 5.40 4.18 -2.18
CA LYS A 111 6.16 5.17 -2.96
C LYS A 111 6.13 6.53 -2.28
N PHE A 112 4.98 7.02 -1.89
CA PHE A 112 4.84 8.30 -1.21
C PHE A 112 5.70 8.34 0.05
N CYS A 113 5.61 7.34 0.92
CA CYS A 113 6.38 7.29 2.17
C CYS A 113 7.89 7.32 1.92
N VAL A 114 8.40 6.43 1.05
CA VAL A 114 9.84 6.28 0.82
C VAL A 114 10.42 7.47 0.05
N GLN A 115 9.70 7.97 -0.96
CA GLN A 115 10.15 9.10 -1.77
C GLN A 115 10.07 10.43 -1.01
N SER A 116 9.06 10.65 -0.17
CA SER A 116 8.97 11.83 0.68
C SER A 116 10.14 11.92 1.65
N ALA A 117 10.52 10.80 2.28
CA ALA A 117 11.69 10.75 3.15
C ALA A 117 12.98 11.15 2.40
N SER A 118 13.14 10.72 1.14
CA SER A 118 14.31 11.09 0.34
C SER A 118 14.30 12.58 -0.08
N ILE A 119 13.12 13.17 -0.34
CA ILE A 119 12.95 14.60 -0.61
C ILE A 119 13.32 15.41 0.64
N ILE A 120 12.82 15.01 1.80
CA ILE A 120 13.13 15.64 3.10
C ILE A 120 14.64 15.57 3.38
N GLY A 121 15.28 14.45 3.06
CA GLY A 121 16.72 14.24 3.18
C GLY A 121 17.55 14.94 2.10
N ASN A 122 16.96 15.84 1.30
CA ASN A 122 17.65 16.61 0.24
C ASN A 122 18.41 15.74 -0.78
N LYS A 123 17.87 14.56 -1.09
CA LYS A 123 18.48 13.68 -2.10
C LYS A 123 18.30 14.25 -3.50
N SER A 124 19.18 13.88 -4.41
CA SER A 124 19.10 14.26 -5.83
C SER A 124 17.78 13.77 -6.46
N LYS A 125 17.35 14.42 -7.55
CA LYS A 125 16.15 14.02 -8.31
C LYS A 125 16.22 12.56 -8.77
N SER A 126 17.40 12.09 -9.19
CA SER A 126 17.59 10.69 -9.61
C SER A 126 17.46 9.72 -8.45
N GLU A 127 17.96 10.07 -7.26
CA GLU A 127 17.78 9.28 -6.04
C GLU A 127 16.32 9.25 -5.60
N ASN A 128 15.63 10.41 -5.61
CA ASN A 128 14.20 10.48 -5.29
C ASN A 128 13.37 9.53 -6.17
N ILE A 129 13.68 9.46 -7.48
CA ILE A 129 13.01 8.52 -8.40
C ILE A 129 13.35 7.06 -8.02
N ARG A 130 14.62 6.76 -7.68
CA ARG A 130 15.03 5.41 -7.27
C ARG A 130 14.35 4.97 -5.98
N PHE A 131 14.29 5.85 -4.98
CA PHE A 131 13.57 5.60 -3.73
C PHE A 131 12.07 5.43 -3.96
N GLY A 132 11.47 6.19 -4.86
CA GLY A 132 10.07 6.01 -5.25
C GLY A 132 9.80 4.62 -5.87
N LYS A 133 10.69 4.15 -6.77
CA LYS A 133 10.58 2.80 -7.34
C LYS A 133 10.76 1.72 -6.28
N LEU A 134 11.69 1.91 -5.33
CA LEU A 134 11.88 1.02 -4.20
C LEU A 134 10.60 0.93 -3.35
N GLY A 135 9.95 2.06 -3.05
CA GLY A 135 8.68 2.08 -2.35
C GLY A 135 7.58 1.29 -3.08
N GLU A 136 7.45 1.43 -4.40
CA GLU A 136 6.47 0.64 -5.18
C GLU A 136 6.76 -0.88 -5.11
N GLU A 137 8.04 -1.28 -5.13
CA GLU A 137 8.45 -2.69 -4.97
C GLU A 137 8.11 -3.24 -3.58
N ILE A 138 8.34 -2.45 -2.51
CA ILE A 138 7.96 -2.81 -1.14
C ILE A 138 6.44 -2.97 -1.03
N GLY A 139 5.67 -2.06 -1.61
CA GLY A 139 4.21 -2.14 -1.61
C GLY A 139 3.68 -3.36 -2.39
N LEU A 140 4.34 -3.77 -3.47
CA LEU A 140 3.99 -5.00 -4.19
C LEU A 140 4.30 -6.25 -3.35
N LEU A 141 5.45 -6.27 -2.65
CA LEU A 141 5.80 -7.35 -1.72
C LEU A 141 4.78 -7.44 -0.57
N PHE A 142 4.39 -6.29 -0.02
CA PHE A 142 3.36 -6.21 1.02
C PHE A 142 2.04 -6.84 0.55
N GLN A 143 1.58 -6.51 -0.66
CA GLN A 143 0.34 -7.06 -1.20
C GLN A 143 0.44 -8.58 -1.44
N LEU A 144 1.55 -9.07 -1.97
CA LEU A 144 1.79 -10.51 -2.10
C LEU A 144 1.74 -11.23 -0.76
N SER A 145 2.35 -10.64 0.28
CA SER A 145 2.31 -11.21 1.62
C SER A 145 0.89 -11.23 2.20
N ASP A 146 0.09 -10.19 1.95
CA ASP A 146 -1.35 -10.19 2.30
C ASP A 146 -2.13 -11.29 1.57
N ASP A 147 -1.89 -11.46 0.26
CA ASP A 147 -2.54 -12.52 -0.53
C ASP A 147 -2.18 -13.92 0.01
N PHE A 148 -0.93 -14.15 0.46
CA PHE A 148 -0.52 -15.41 1.10
C PHE A 148 -1.20 -15.62 2.45
N LEU A 149 -1.31 -14.58 3.28
CA LEU A 149 -1.99 -14.64 4.56
C LEU A 149 -3.48 -14.98 4.39
N ASP A 150 -4.14 -14.39 3.41
CA ASP A 150 -5.55 -14.69 3.12
C ASP A 150 -5.78 -16.16 2.69
N LEU A 151 -4.75 -16.81 2.15
CA LEU A 151 -4.82 -18.24 1.79
C LEU A 151 -4.49 -19.17 2.95
N LYS A 152 -3.50 -18.85 3.80
CA LYS A 152 -2.97 -19.71 4.87
C LYS A 152 -3.62 -19.44 6.23
N GLY A 153 -4.13 -18.24 6.46
CA GLY A 153 -4.60 -17.82 7.77
C GLY A 153 -5.81 -18.61 8.26
N SER A 154 -5.82 -18.95 9.55
CA SER A 154 -7.03 -19.42 10.25
C SER A 154 -7.91 -18.23 10.60
N LYS A 155 -9.24 -18.44 10.70
CA LYS A 155 -10.20 -17.40 11.10
C LYS A 155 -9.83 -16.71 12.41
N GLN A 156 -9.17 -17.41 13.32
CA GLN A 156 -8.77 -16.93 14.64
C GLN A 156 -7.55 -15.99 14.59
N LEU A 157 -6.64 -16.16 13.62
CA LEU A 157 -5.38 -15.41 13.55
C LEU A 157 -5.50 -14.11 12.76
N VAL A 158 -6.39 -14.03 11.77
CA VAL A 158 -6.43 -12.89 10.84
C VAL A 158 -7.48 -11.85 11.21
N GLY A 159 -8.41 -12.14 12.12
CA GLY A 159 -9.46 -11.22 12.57
C GLY A 159 -10.41 -10.73 11.45
N LYS A 160 -10.37 -11.36 10.27
CA LYS A 160 -11.25 -11.11 9.12
C LYS A 160 -11.66 -12.43 8.45
N PRO A 161 -12.79 -12.48 7.73
CA PRO A 161 -13.21 -13.67 7.00
C PRO A 161 -12.18 -14.05 5.94
N ILE A 162 -11.63 -15.27 6.06
CA ILE A 162 -10.63 -15.81 5.13
C ILE A 162 -11.28 -16.19 3.80
N LYS A 163 -10.51 -16.16 2.72
CA LYS A 163 -10.93 -16.54 1.37
C LYS A 163 -11.98 -15.59 0.75
N LYS A 164 -12.10 -14.34 1.22
CA LYS A 164 -13.01 -13.36 0.61
C LYS A 164 -12.71 -13.11 -0.86
N ASP A 165 -11.44 -13.11 -1.24
CA ASP A 165 -11.04 -12.90 -2.63
C ASP A 165 -11.49 -14.04 -3.55
N LYS A 166 -11.55 -15.27 -3.05
CA LYS A 166 -12.17 -16.39 -3.79
C LYS A 166 -13.67 -16.21 -3.99
N LYS A 167 -14.40 -15.76 -2.95
CA LYS A 167 -15.85 -15.54 -3.03
C LYS A 167 -16.23 -14.36 -3.92
N LYS A 168 -15.38 -13.32 -4.00
CA LYS A 168 -15.61 -12.13 -4.84
C LYS A 168 -15.10 -12.30 -6.27
N GLY A 169 -14.49 -13.44 -6.63
CA GLY A 169 -13.96 -13.67 -7.97
C GLY A 169 -12.76 -12.79 -8.34
N LYS A 170 -12.04 -12.24 -7.33
CA LYS A 170 -10.85 -11.42 -7.55
C LYS A 170 -9.71 -12.24 -8.14
N SER A 171 -9.06 -11.68 -9.16
CA SER A 171 -7.84 -12.24 -9.72
C SER A 171 -6.65 -11.78 -8.88
N THR A 172 -6.11 -12.67 -8.04
CA THR A 172 -4.87 -12.43 -7.28
C THR A 172 -3.66 -12.92 -8.06
N LEU A 173 -2.46 -12.42 -7.72
CA LEU A 173 -1.21 -12.91 -8.32
C LEU A 173 -1.03 -14.41 -8.06
N ILE A 174 -1.39 -14.88 -6.89
CA ILE A 174 -1.30 -16.31 -6.53
C ILE A 174 -2.21 -17.16 -7.40
N LYS A 175 -3.43 -16.68 -7.71
CA LYS A 175 -4.35 -17.40 -8.60
C LYS A 175 -3.83 -17.51 -10.02
N LEU A 176 -3.16 -16.47 -10.52
CA LEU A 176 -2.64 -16.41 -11.90
C LEU A 176 -1.34 -17.20 -12.08
N MET A 177 -0.45 -17.14 -11.10
CA MET A 177 0.88 -17.76 -11.20
C MET A 177 0.94 -19.17 -10.61
N GLY A 178 -0.02 -19.52 -9.74
CA GLY A 178 0.08 -20.65 -8.82
C GLY A 178 0.91 -20.31 -7.59
N TYR A 179 0.67 -21.06 -6.49
CA TYR A 179 1.25 -20.77 -5.18
C TYR A 179 2.80 -20.74 -5.20
N GLU A 180 3.43 -21.77 -5.75
CA GLU A 180 4.89 -21.92 -5.75
C GLU A 180 5.60 -20.85 -6.60
N ASN A 181 5.02 -20.50 -7.76
CA ASN A 181 5.58 -19.43 -8.59
C ASN A 181 5.43 -18.05 -7.93
N ALA A 182 4.30 -17.80 -7.30
CA ALA A 182 4.08 -16.55 -6.55
C ALA A 182 5.02 -16.45 -5.36
N LEU A 183 5.29 -17.55 -4.65
CA LEU A 183 6.25 -17.62 -3.55
C LEU A 183 7.66 -17.26 -4.04
N ARG A 184 8.13 -17.92 -5.09
CA ARG A 184 9.42 -17.64 -5.72
C ARG A 184 9.53 -16.18 -6.20
N TYR A 185 8.44 -15.65 -6.76
CA TYR A 185 8.40 -14.25 -7.19
C TYR A 185 8.54 -13.29 -6.00
N ALA A 186 7.83 -13.53 -4.89
CA ALA A 186 7.93 -12.72 -3.67
C ALA A 186 9.33 -12.76 -3.06
N ASP A 187 9.95 -13.96 -2.98
CA ASP A 187 11.30 -14.12 -2.44
C ASP A 187 12.36 -13.44 -3.32
N ASN A 188 12.24 -13.52 -4.63
CA ASN A 188 13.10 -12.81 -5.57
C ASN A 188 12.93 -11.29 -5.47
N LEU A 189 11.69 -10.82 -5.32
CA LEU A 189 11.41 -9.40 -5.12
C LEU A 189 12.03 -8.89 -3.82
N MET A 190 11.86 -9.62 -2.71
CA MET A 190 12.49 -9.31 -1.43
C MET A 190 14.01 -9.25 -1.55
N LYS A 191 14.66 -10.25 -2.16
CA LYS A 191 16.11 -10.24 -2.39
C LYS A 191 16.58 -9.00 -3.14
N LYS A 192 15.87 -8.60 -4.21
CA LYS A 192 16.17 -7.37 -4.99
C LYS A 192 16.06 -6.12 -4.14
N ILE A 193 15.03 -6.01 -3.29
CA ILE A 193 14.83 -4.90 -2.37
C ILE A 193 15.99 -4.83 -1.36
N LEU A 194 16.31 -5.96 -0.71
CA LEU A 194 17.40 -6.03 0.28
C LEU A 194 18.77 -5.66 -0.30
N ILE A 195 19.09 -6.11 -1.52
CA ILE A 195 20.34 -5.73 -2.22
C ILE A 195 20.41 -4.20 -2.40
N LYS A 196 19.31 -3.55 -2.78
CA LYS A 196 19.26 -2.09 -2.93
C LYS A 196 19.47 -1.38 -1.59
N LEU A 197 18.92 -1.92 -0.50
CA LEU A 197 19.01 -1.32 0.84
C LEU A 197 20.37 -1.53 1.50
N LYS A 198 21.01 -2.68 1.32
CA LYS A 198 22.34 -2.98 1.90
C LYS A 198 23.40 -1.94 1.55
N LYS A 199 23.26 -1.26 0.41
CA LYS A 199 24.15 -0.16 -0.01
C LYS A 199 24.14 1.03 0.96
N HIS A 200 23.12 1.16 1.80
CA HIS A 200 22.97 2.25 2.76
C HIS A 200 23.44 1.88 4.19
N GLY A 201 24.02 0.68 4.36
CA GLY A 201 24.61 0.23 5.61
C GLY A 201 23.66 0.28 6.80
N LYS A 202 24.16 0.72 7.95
CA LYS A 202 23.38 0.79 9.21
C LYS A 202 22.13 1.66 9.12
N ASN A 203 22.11 2.67 8.25
CA ASN A 203 20.96 3.56 8.08
C ASN A 203 19.73 2.87 7.47
N ALA A 204 19.90 1.72 6.83
CA ALA A 204 18.80 0.95 6.27
C ALA A 204 18.27 -0.14 7.22
N LYS A 205 18.87 -0.33 8.40
CA LYS A 205 18.56 -1.45 9.31
C LYS A 205 17.06 -1.58 9.60
N ASN A 206 16.43 -0.52 10.09
CA ASN A 206 15.01 -0.54 10.46
C ASN A 206 14.10 -0.85 9.26
N LEU A 207 14.44 -0.36 8.06
CA LEU A 207 13.67 -0.64 6.86
C LEU A 207 13.87 -2.08 6.39
N ILE A 208 15.07 -2.63 6.53
CA ILE A 208 15.36 -4.05 6.25
C ILE A 208 14.55 -4.94 7.18
N GLU A 209 14.59 -4.71 8.49
CA GLU A 209 13.79 -5.44 9.48
C GLU A 209 12.28 -5.36 9.20
N THR A 210 11.78 -4.17 8.78
CA THR A 210 10.39 -4.00 8.36
C THR A 210 10.04 -4.87 7.16
N ILE A 211 10.93 -4.99 6.17
CA ILE A 211 10.70 -5.79 4.97
C ILE A 211 10.72 -7.29 5.30
N GLU A 212 11.65 -7.70 6.15
CA GLU A 212 11.71 -9.08 6.65
C GLU A 212 10.44 -9.43 7.44
N PHE A 213 9.98 -8.52 8.31
CA PHE A 213 8.71 -8.67 9.00
C PHE A 213 7.51 -8.77 8.03
N ILE A 214 7.42 -7.91 7.00
CA ILE A 214 6.36 -7.95 5.99
C ILE A 214 6.29 -9.34 5.34
N ARG A 215 7.43 -9.93 5.00
CA ARG A 215 7.49 -11.23 4.32
C ARG A 215 7.27 -12.40 5.28
N GLY A 216 7.77 -12.28 6.52
CA GLY A 216 7.74 -13.34 7.53
C GLY A 216 6.50 -13.38 8.42
N ARG A 217 5.61 -12.37 8.35
CA ARG A 217 4.43 -12.32 9.20
C ARG A 217 3.49 -13.50 8.95
N SER A 218 3.09 -14.10 10.05
CA SER A 218 2.08 -15.15 10.14
C SER A 218 1.05 -14.68 11.18
N PHE A 219 -0.12 -14.29 10.77
CA PHE A 219 -1.22 -13.93 11.65
C PHE A 219 -2.40 -14.85 11.43
#